data_20b1ac2aa200c70411b8d2b8ce91752d
#
_entry.id   20b1ac2aa200c70411b8d2b8ce91752d
#
_cell.length_a   1.000
_cell.length_b   1.000
_cell.length_c   1.000
_cell.angle_alpha   90.00
_cell.angle_beta   90.00
_cell.angle_gamma   90.00
#
_symmetry.space_group_name_H-M   'P 1'
#
loop_
_entity.id
_entity.type
_entity.pdbx_description
1 polymer ?
#
loop_
_entity_poly.entity_id
_entity_poly.type
_entity_poly.pdbx_seq_one_letter_code
_entity_poly.pdbx_strand_id
1 'polypeptide(L)'
;MYICSVTCKNTKMKRIERHNYLQKLIAFKDKKLIKVITGIRRCGKSTIMEIYRDWLVAHGVMQEQIIYLNFEDYDYFELRDPRKLYSYVKPLIQQDKMTYIFFDEIQHVTDFPDIINSLNLKPTVDLYVTG
;
A
#
# COMPACT_ATOMS: atom_id res chain seq x y z
N MET A 1 12.71 -1.65 -6.02
CA MET A 1 11.26 -1.96 -6.01
C MET A 1 11.06 -3.44 -5.75
N TYR A 2 10.21 -3.76 -4.82
CA TYR A 2 9.82 -5.16 -4.56
C TYR A 2 8.44 -5.40 -5.16
N ILE A 3 8.33 -6.46 -5.98
CA ILE A 3 7.07 -6.83 -6.62
C ILE A 3 6.58 -8.13 -6.02
N CYS A 4 5.38 -8.11 -5.41
CA CYS A 4 4.67 -9.28 -4.95
C CYS A 4 3.53 -9.57 -5.92
N SER A 5 3.68 -10.61 -6.74
CA SER A 5 2.63 -11.01 -7.68
C SER A 5 1.63 -11.92 -6.99
N VAL A 6 0.38 -11.51 -7.01
CA VAL A 6 -0.73 -12.30 -6.49
C VAL A 6 -1.30 -13.12 -7.64
N THR A 7 -1.23 -14.43 -7.51
CA THR A 7 -1.81 -15.35 -8.50
C THR A 7 -2.96 -16.10 -7.84
N CYS A 8 -4.07 -16.23 -8.58
CA CYS A 8 -5.19 -17.07 -8.14
C CYS A 8 -5.70 -17.90 -9.31
N LYS A 9 -6.05 -19.14 -9.02
CA LYS A 9 -6.65 -20.07 -10.00
C LYS A 9 -8.16 -19.90 -10.09
N ASN A 10 -8.78 -19.31 -9.08
CA ASN A 10 -10.21 -19.08 -8.94
C ASN A 10 -10.46 -17.68 -8.39
N THR A 11 -11.71 -17.23 -8.41
CA THR A 11 -12.14 -15.89 -7.96
C THR A 11 -11.89 -15.60 -6.47
N LYS A 12 -11.56 -16.64 -5.67
CA LYS A 12 -11.20 -16.49 -4.25
C LYS A 12 -9.85 -17.07 -3.98
N MET A 13 -8.99 -16.28 -3.36
CA MET A 13 -7.69 -16.73 -2.91
C MET A 13 -7.85 -17.64 -1.69
N LYS A 14 -7.13 -18.77 -1.68
CA LYS A 14 -7.14 -19.71 -0.56
C LYS A 14 -6.43 -19.11 0.65
N ARG A 15 -6.82 -19.52 1.87
CA ARG A 15 -6.22 -19.07 3.12
C ARG A 15 -4.70 -19.27 3.19
N ILE A 16 -4.20 -20.39 2.68
CA ILE A 16 -2.76 -20.70 2.65
C ILE A 16 -2.02 -19.70 1.75
N GLU A 17 -2.60 -19.36 0.58
CA GLU A 17 -2.01 -18.38 -0.34
C GLU A 17 -1.94 -16.99 0.30
N ARG A 18 -2.98 -16.57 1.02
CA ARG A 18 -3.00 -15.32 1.77
C ARG A 18 -1.88 -15.25 2.80
N HIS A 19 -1.67 -16.33 3.54
CA HIS A 19 -0.61 -16.41 4.53
C HIS A 19 0.77 -16.26 3.88
N ASN A 20 0.99 -16.92 2.75
CA ASN A 20 2.26 -16.82 2.02
C ASN A 20 2.54 -15.38 1.54
N TYR A 21 1.55 -14.68 1.03
CA TYR A 21 1.69 -13.29 0.61
C TYR A 21 1.94 -12.36 1.80
N LEU A 22 1.24 -12.60 2.90
CA LEU A 22 1.47 -11.86 4.15
C LEU A 22 2.92 -12.00 4.61
N GLN A 23 3.47 -13.21 4.62
CA GLN A 23 4.86 -13.45 5.03
C GLN A 23 5.86 -12.72 4.12
N LYS A 24 5.59 -12.65 2.82
CA LYS A 24 6.42 -11.88 1.88
C LYS A 24 6.42 -10.39 2.22
N LEU A 25 5.27 -9.82 2.53
CA LEU A 25 5.18 -8.41 2.90
C LEU A 25 5.88 -8.14 4.23
N ILE A 26 5.72 -9.02 5.21
CA ILE A 26 6.41 -8.92 6.50
C ILE A 26 7.92 -8.94 6.32
N ALA A 27 8.44 -9.79 5.43
CA ALA A 27 9.87 -9.90 5.17
C ALA A 27 10.48 -8.60 4.63
N PHE A 28 9.69 -7.77 3.95
CA PHE A 28 10.15 -6.50 3.37
C PHE A 28 9.69 -5.27 4.17
N LYS A 29 9.08 -5.48 5.33
CA LYS A 29 8.68 -4.41 6.23
C LYS A 29 9.87 -3.53 6.59
N ASP A 30 9.66 -2.22 6.60
CA ASP A 30 10.65 -1.19 6.94
C ASP A 30 11.86 -1.11 6.00
N LYS A 31 11.88 -1.90 4.93
CA LYS A 31 12.91 -1.78 3.91
C LYS A 31 12.60 -0.66 2.93
N LYS A 32 13.63 0.05 2.50
CA LYS A 32 13.50 1.23 1.64
C LYS A 32 13.27 0.84 0.18
N LEU A 33 12.22 0.07 -0.04
CA LEU A 33 11.77 -0.38 -1.36
C LEU A 33 10.27 -0.11 -1.46
N ILE A 34 9.82 0.33 -2.62
CA ILE A 34 8.38 0.41 -2.92
C ILE A 34 7.87 -1.03 -3.11
N LYS A 35 6.91 -1.43 -2.30
CA LYS A 35 6.32 -2.77 -2.38
C LYS A 35 5.12 -2.71 -3.30
N VAL A 36 5.21 -3.38 -4.45
CA VAL A 36 4.16 -3.40 -5.46
C VAL A 36 3.47 -4.76 -5.43
N ILE A 37 2.16 -4.74 -5.17
CA ILE A 37 1.33 -5.94 -5.20
C ILE A 37 0.62 -5.96 -6.56
N THR A 38 0.99 -6.91 -7.40
CA THR A 38 0.43 -7.08 -8.74
C THR A 38 -0.42 -8.35 -8.81
N GLY A 39 -1.20 -8.46 -9.86
CA GLY A 39 -2.01 -9.65 -10.11
C GLY A 39 -3.26 -9.30 -10.90
N ILE A 40 -4.06 -10.32 -11.19
CA ILE A 40 -5.31 -10.15 -11.90
C ILE A 40 -6.30 -9.43 -10.96
N ARG A 41 -7.06 -8.50 -11.50
CA ARG A 41 -8.15 -7.84 -10.78
C ARG A 41 -9.06 -8.89 -10.13
N ARG A 42 -9.49 -8.64 -8.90
CA ARG A 42 -10.31 -9.55 -8.08
C ARG A 42 -9.56 -10.77 -7.54
N CYS A 43 -8.25 -10.85 -7.66
CA CYS A 43 -7.43 -11.91 -7.04
C CYS A 43 -7.10 -11.66 -5.56
N GLY A 44 -7.73 -10.67 -4.92
CA GLY A 44 -7.55 -10.42 -3.50
C GLY A 44 -6.37 -9.52 -3.15
N LYS A 45 -5.89 -8.65 -4.08
CA LYS A 45 -4.81 -7.69 -3.80
C LYS A 45 -5.17 -6.75 -2.64
N SER A 46 -6.36 -6.16 -2.69
CA SER A 46 -6.86 -5.29 -1.61
C SER A 46 -7.03 -6.06 -0.31
N THR A 47 -7.49 -7.30 -0.38
CA THR A 47 -7.63 -8.16 0.80
C THR A 47 -6.27 -8.42 1.47
N ILE A 48 -5.23 -8.65 0.69
CA ILE A 48 -3.87 -8.84 1.21
C ILE A 48 -3.37 -7.58 1.89
N MET A 49 -3.61 -6.40 1.31
CA MET A 49 -3.23 -5.13 1.92
C MET A 49 -3.96 -4.91 3.25
N GLU A 50 -5.25 -5.21 3.30
CA GLU A 50 -6.05 -5.11 4.52
C GLU A 50 -5.55 -6.07 5.60
N ILE A 51 -5.24 -7.31 5.24
CA ILE A 51 -4.70 -8.30 6.18
C ILE A 51 -3.35 -7.82 6.73
N TYR A 52 -2.49 -7.28 5.88
CA TYR A 52 -1.19 -6.77 6.31
C TYR A 52 -1.35 -5.54 7.21
N ARG A 53 -2.24 -4.63 6.88
CA ARG A 53 -2.57 -3.49 7.75
C ARG A 53 -3.01 -3.97 9.12
N ASP A 54 -3.91 -4.94 9.18
CA ASP A 54 -4.40 -5.49 10.45
C ASP A 54 -3.29 -6.18 11.23
N TRP A 55 -2.40 -6.88 10.52
CA TRP A 55 -1.21 -7.46 11.13
C TRP A 55 -0.31 -6.40 11.77
N LEU A 56 -0.08 -5.28 11.07
CA LEU A 56 0.72 -4.16 11.60
C LEU A 56 0.11 -3.62 12.92
N VAL A 57 -1.20 -3.39 12.93
CA VAL A 57 -1.90 -2.91 14.13
C VAL A 57 -1.76 -3.91 15.28
N ALA A 58 -1.89 -5.20 14.99
CA ALA A 58 -1.73 -6.26 16.00
C ALA A 58 -0.29 -6.33 16.55
N HIS A 59 0.69 -5.81 15.82
CA HIS A 59 2.10 -5.83 16.20
C HIS A 59 2.63 -4.45 16.63
N GLY A 60 1.74 -3.58 17.10
CA GLY A 60 2.13 -2.34 17.78
C GLY A 60 2.17 -1.08 16.90
N VAL A 61 1.77 -1.15 15.64
CA VAL A 61 1.65 0.03 14.79
C VAL A 61 0.37 0.77 15.13
N MET A 62 0.48 2.07 15.40
CA MET A 62 -0.67 2.91 15.76
C MET A 62 -1.42 3.37 14.51
N GLN A 63 -2.70 3.66 14.66
CA GLN A 63 -3.55 4.13 13.55
C GLN A 63 -2.98 5.38 12.86
N GLU A 64 -2.39 6.28 13.62
CA GLU A 64 -1.77 7.50 13.07
C GLU A 64 -0.56 7.23 12.18
N GLN A 65 0.02 6.02 12.25
CA GLN A 65 1.11 5.58 11.40
C GLN A 65 0.64 4.94 10.09
N ILE A 66 -0.67 4.85 9.88
CA ILE A 66 -1.25 4.15 8.72
C ILE A 66 -2.04 5.13 7.87
N ILE A 67 -1.69 5.19 6.58
CA ILE A 67 -2.46 5.91 5.56
C ILE A 67 -2.91 4.86 4.55
N TYR A 68 -4.22 4.70 4.40
CA TYR A 68 -4.78 3.72 3.47
C TYR A 68 -5.78 4.43 2.55
N LEU A 69 -5.46 4.50 1.26
CA LEU A 69 -6.30 5.15 0.26
C LEU A 69 -6.60 4.17 -0.88
N ASN A 70 -7.87 3.97 -1.14
CA ASN A 70 -8.36 3.24 -2.31
C ASN A 70 -8.81 4.24 -3.36
N PHE A 71 -8.10 4.32 -4.48
CA PHE A 71 -8.40 5.30 -5.53
C PHE A 71 -9.59 4.93 -6.42
N GLU A 72 -10.17 3.76 -6.25
CA GLU A 72 -11.49 3.44 -6.82
C GLU A 72 -12.63 4.06 -6.01
N ASP A 73 -12.39 4.38 -4.74
CA ASP A 73 -13.39 5.02 -3.87
C ASP A 73 -13.60 6.46 -4.33
N TYR A 74 -14.83 6.79 -4.67
CA TYR A 74 -15.19 8.11 -5.18
C TYR A 74 -14.99 9.23 -4.14
N ASP A 75 -15.00 8.89 -2.85
CA ASP A 75 -14.71 9.83 -1.77
C ASP A 75 -13.29 10.40 -1.88
N TYR A 76 -12.37 9.66 -2.53
CA TYR A 76 -10.99 10.08 -2.76
C TYR A 76 -10.73 10.48 -4.22
N PHE A 77 -11.77 10.75 -4.99
CA PHE A 77 -11.64 11.08 -6.41
C PHE A 77 -10.70 12.26 -6.66
N GLU A 78 -10.76 13.30 -5.83
CA GLU A 78 -9.91 14.47 -5.96
C GLU A 78 -8.42 14.14 -5.77
N LEU A 79 -8.11 13.10 -5.01
CA LEU A 79 -6.73 12.67 -4.77
C LEU A 79 -6.12 11.92 -5.95
N ARG A 80 -6.86 11.73 -7.02
CA ARG A 80 -6.30 11.27 -8.30
C ARG A 80 -5.42 12.34 -8.95
N ASP A 81 -5.54 13.59 -8.53
CA ASP A 81 -4.61 14.66 -8.86
C ASP A 81 -3.35 14.52 -8.00
N PRO A 82 -2.16 14.40 -8.60
CA PRO A 82 -0.93 14.13 -7.86
C PRO A 82 -0.58 15.22 -6.84
N ARG A 83 -0.84 16.47 -7.16
CA ARG A 83 -0.55 17.59 -6.23
C ARG A 83 -1.47 17.54 -5.02
N LYS A 84 -2.74 17.29 -5.23
CA LYS A 84 -3.72 17.14 -4.13
C LYS A 84 -3.39 15.94 -3.26
N LEU A 85 -3.01 14.81 -3.88
CA LEU A 85 -2.60 13.62 -3.14
C LEU A 85 -1.37 13.92 -2.27
N TYR A 86 -0.35 14.53 -2.83
CA TYR A 86 0.86 14.86 -2.08
C TYR A 86 0.56 15.81 -0.91
N SER A 87 -0.24 16.83 -1.15
CA SER A 87 -0.65 17.79 -0.11
C SER A 87 -1.48 17.16 0.99
N TYR A 88 -2.26 16.13 0.66
CA TYR A 88 -3.04 15.38 1.64
C TYR A 88 -2.15 14.47 2.50
N VAL A 89 -1.22 13.76 1.89
CA VAL A 89 -0.40 12.74 2.55
C VAL A 89 0.72 13.36 3.37
N LYS A 90 1.38 14.39 2.86
CA LYS A 90 2.59 14.97 3.47
C LYS A 90 2.42 15.33 4.94
N PRO A 91 1.37 16.05 5.37
CA PRO A 91 1.20 16.40 6.79
C PRO A 91 0.90 15.21 7.69
N LEU A 92 0.46 14.08 7.14
CA LEU A 92 0.15 12.87 7.90
C LEU A 92 1.38 11.99 8.15
N ILE A 93 2.48 12.25 7.47
CA ILE A 93 3.71 11.47 7.63
C ILE A 93 4.36 11.79 8.98
N GLN A 94 4.59 10.76 9.77
CA GLN A 94 5.23 10.89 11.08
C GLN A 94 6.73 11.16 10.90
N GLN A 95 7.30 11.99 11.76
CA GLN A 95 8.72 12.35 11.70
C GLN A 95 9.60 11.46 12.59
N ASP A 96 9.05 10.93 13.66
CA ASP A 96 9.75 10.18 14.71
C ASP A 96 9.51 8.67 14.64
N LYS A 97 8.61 8.22 13.80
CA LYS A 97 8.29 6.80 13.60
C LYS A 97 7.87 6.54 12.17
N MET A 98 7.87 5.27 11.78
CA MET A 98 7.52 4.85 10.42
C MET A 98 6.05 5.13 10.12
N THR A 99 5.77 5.63 8.94
CA THR A 99 4.43 5.76 8.39
C THR A 99 4.25 4.72 7.27
N TYR A 100 3.25 3.88 7.41
CA TYR A 100 2.93 2.82 6.45
C TYR A 100 1.84 3.34 5.52
N ILE A 101 2.18 3.51 4.25
CA ILE A 101 1.29 4.09 3.24
C ILE A 101 0.83 2.98 2.30
N PHE A 102 -0.48 2.86 2.15
CA PHE A 102 -1.14 1.90 1.27
C PHE A 102 -1.94 2.64 0.20
N PHE A 103 -1.52 2.52 -1.05
CA PHE A 103 -2.24 3.06 -2.19
C PHE A 103 -2.83 1.91 -3.00
N ASP A 104 -4.12 1.70 -2.85
CA ASP A 104 -4.86 0.69 -3.60
C ASP A 104 -5.35 1.28 -4.92
N GLU A 105 -5.11 0.56 -6.02
CA GLU A 105 -5.45 0.97 -7.38
C GLU A 105 -4.78 2.30 -7.78
N ILE A 106 -3.46 2.38 -7.59
CA ILE A 106 -2.66 3.59 -7.81
C ILE A 106 -2.67 4.09 -9.25
N GLN A 107 -2.98 3.21 -10.23
CA GLN A 107 -3.03 3.59 -11.64
C GLN A 107 -4.05 4.68 -11.95
N HIS A 108 -5.00 4.92 -11.05
CA HIS A 108 -5.97 6.01 -11.19
C HIS A 108 -5.36 7.40 -10.91
N VAL A 109 -4.19 7.44 -10.29
CA VAL A 109 -3.52 8.71 -10.02
C VAL A 109 -2.68 9.12 -11.23
N THR A 110 -2.88 10.33 -11.73
CA THR A 110 -2.10 10.88 -12.83
C THR A 110 -0.63 10.99 -12.41
N ASP A 111 0.28 10.56 -13.27
CA ASP A 111 1.73 10.60 -13.03
C ASP A 111 2.15 9.94 -11.70
N PHE A 112 1.49 8.85 -11.35
CA PHE A 112 1.73 8.18 -10.06
C PHE A 112 3.19 7.75 -9.83
N PRO A 113 4.00 7.37 -10.85
CA PRO A 113 5.40 7.03 -10.61
C PRO A 113 6.19 8.14 -9.93
N ASP A 114 5.98 9.39 -10.31
CA ASP A 114 6.67 10.53 -9.69
C ASP A 114 6.29 10.69 -8.23
N ILE A 115 5.01 10.53 -7.91
CA ILE A 115 4.49 10.63 -6.54
C ILE A 115 5.05 9.54 -5.66
N ILE A 116 4.98 8.29 -6.09
CA ILE A 116 5.45 7.17 -5.26
C ILE A 116 6.96 7.21 -5.08
N ASN A 117 7.71 7.61 -6.09
CA ASN A 117 9.14 7.79 -5.96
C ASN A 117 9.49 8.90 -4.98
N SER A 118 8.80 10.03 -5.05
CA SER A 118 9.00 11.15 -4.13
C SER A 118 8.71 10.78 -2.68
N LEU A 119 7.60 10.09 -2.44
CA LEU A 119 7.23 9.64 -1.10
C LEU A 119 8.25 8.61 -0.57
N ASN A 120 8.73 7.74 -1.43
CA ASN A 120 9.71 6.72 -1.03
C ASN A 120 11.08 7.31 -0.67
N LEU A 121 11.39 8.52 -1.07
CA LEU A 121 12.62 9.22 -0.65
C LEU A 121 12.59 9.60 0.84
N LYS A 122 11.42 9.70 1.45
CA LYS A 122 11.29 10.09 2.86
C LYS A 122 11.71 8.94 3.77
N PRO A 123 12.63 9.18 4.74
CA PRO A 123 13.18 8.08 5.56
C PRO A 123 12.15 7.34 6.40
N THR A 124 11.07 8.02 6.79
CA THR A 124 10.03 7.45 7.67
C THR A 124 8.84 6.88 6.91
N VAL A 125 8.94 6.73 5.58
CA VAL A 125 7.86 6.18 4.76
C VAL A 125 8.15 4.75 4.35
N ASP A 126 7.18 3.89 4.57
CA ASP A 126 7.14 2.51 4.08
C ASP A 126 5.93 2.38 3.17
N LEU A 127 6.15 2.19 1.87
CA LEU A 127 5.13 2.38 0.83
C LEU A 127 4.74 1.07 0.16
N TYR A 128 3.42 0.84 0.09
CA TYR A 128 2.79 -0.33 -0.54
C TYR A 128 1.76 0.14 -1.55
N VAL A 129 1.81 -0.39 -2.77
CA VAL A 129 0.87 0.00 -3.83
C VAL A 129 0.31 -1.22 -4.55
N THR A 130 -0.91 -1.10 -5.05
CA THR A 130 -1.53 -2.06 -5.98
C THR A 130 -1.99 -1.33 -7.23
N GLY A 131 -2.14 -2.08 -8.30
CA GLY A 131 -2.64 -1.51 -9.54
C GLY A 131 -2.23 -2.27 -10.77
#